data_73b1288b2aaf1318044448d33afc74aa
#
_entry.id   73b1288b2aaf1318044448d33afc74aa
#
_cell.length_a   1.000
_cell.length_b   1.000
_cell.length_c   1.000
_cell.angle_alpha   90.00
_cell.angle_beta   90.00
_cell.angle_gamma   90.00
#
_symmetry.space_group_name_H-M   'P 1'
#
loop_
_entity.id
_entity.type
_entity.pdbx_description
1 polymer ?
#
loop_
_entity_poly.entity_id
_entity_poly.type
_entity_poly.pdbx_seq_one_letter_code
_entity_poly.pdbx_strand_id
1 'polypeptide(L)' 'MTKRPPESFDAEIVATLREVLNIAVAHIAEANRTPATKAKMAETIVREAAEGVTDAGDLVSSAVRAGEIPAA' A
#
# COMPACT_ATOMS: atom_id res chain seq x y z
N MET A 1 -21.15 17.26 -14.77
CA MET A 1 -20.24 16.82 -13.74
C MET A 1 -19.86 15.35 -13.92
N THR A 2 -18.60 15.07 -13.84
CA THR A 2 -18.12 13.72 -14.02
C THR A 2 -18.15 12.95 -12.71
N LYS A 3 -18.72 11.76 -12.76
CA LYS A 3 -18.77 10.92 -11.59
C LYS A 3 -17.69 9.83 -11.71
N ARG A 4 -16.87 9.72 -10.70
CA ARG A 4 -15.85 8.69 -10.69
C ARG A 4 -16.43 7.37 -10.23
N PRO A 5 -15.94 6.25 -10.78
CA PRO A 5 -16.37 4.94 -10.30
C PRO A 5 -16.03 4.78 -8.82
N PRO A 6 -16.84 4.05 -8.05
CA PRO A 6 -16.59 3.91 -6.62
C PRO A 6 -15.24 3.29 -6.29
N GLU A 7 -14.72 2.45 -7.15
CA GLU A 7 -13.44 1.79 -6.91
C GLU A 7 -12.25 2.61 -7.36
N SER A 8 -12.49 3.80 -7.93
CA SER A 8 -11.40 4.66 -8.40
C SER A 8 -10.91 5.57 -7.28
N PHE A 9 -9.60 5.78 -7.24
CA PHE A 9 -9.00 6.73 -6.33
C PHE A 9 -8.60 7.96 -7.13
N ASP A 10 -8.75 9.16 -6.54
CA ASP A 10 -8.28 10.35 -7.23
C ASP A 10 -6.76 10.45 -7.09
N ALA A 11 -6.18 11.41 -7.82
CA ALA A 11 -4.72 11.53 -7.89
C ALA A 11 -4.10 11.76 -6.53
N GLU A 12 -4.79 12.47 -5.65
CA GLU A 12 -4.27 12.78 -4.33
C GLU A 12 -4.18 11.53 -3.47
N ILE A 13 -5.20 10.68 -3.56
CA ILE A 13 -5.20 9.42 -2.82
C ILE A 13 -4.12 8.50 -3.37
N VAL A 14 -3.98 8.43 -4.68
CA VAL A 14 -2.96 7.60 -5.30
C VAL A 14 -1.58 8.03 -4.85
N ALA A 15 -1.33 9.34 -4.79
CA ALA A 15 -0.04 9.85 -4.32
C ALA A 15 0.22 9.45 -2.87
N THR A 16 -0.81 9.52 -2.03
CA THR A 16 -0.69 9.11 -0.63
C THR A 16 -0.37 7.63 -0.52
N LEU A 17 -1.07 6.80 -1.30
CA LEU A 17 -0.83 5.35 -1.24
C LEU A 17 0.57 5.00 -1.71
N ARG A 18 1.07 5.72 -2.71
CA ARG A 18 2.43 5.51 -3.19
C ARG A 18 3.44 5.86 -2.11
N GLU A 19 3.21 6.95 -1.40
CA GLU A 19 4.10 7.36 -0.32
C GLU A 19 4.06 6.36 0.82
N VAL A 20 2.87 5.86 1.16
CA VAL A 20 2.72 4.82 2.17
C VAL A 20 3.56 3.60 1.79
N LEU A 21 3.50 3.19 0.53
CA LEU A 21 4.27 2.04 0.06
C LEU A 21 5.77 2.30 0.21
N ASN A 22 6.21 3.49 -0.19
CA ASN A 22 7.63 3.84 -0.08
C ASN A 22 8.11 3.79 1.36
N ILE A 23 7.31 4.32 2.28
CA ILE A 23 7.66 4.29 3.69
C ILE A 23 7.71 2.86 4.21
N ALA A 24 6.72 2.06 3.85
CA ALA A 24 6.66 0.68 4.31
C ALA A 24 7.84 -0.14 3.79
N VAL A 25 8.21 0.06 2.53
CA VAL A 25 9.35 -0.66 1.95
C VAL A 25 10.63 -0.31 2.69
N ALA A 26 10.77 0.95 3.12
CA ALA A 26 11.95 1.36 3.86
C ALA A 26 12.04 0.71 5.24
N HIS A 27 10.93 0.18 5.75
CA HIS A 27 10.89 -0.43 7.08
C HIS A 27 11.07 -1.94 7.07
N ILE A 28 11.03 -2.59 5.90
CA ILE A 28 11.24 -4.04 5.85
C ILE A 28 12.71 -4.34 5.56
N ALA A 29 13.11 -5.58 5.84
CA ALA A 29 14.49 -6.01 5.61
C ALA A 29 14.83 -5.85 4.13
N GLU A 30 16.05 -5.42 3.86
CA GLU A 30 16.50 -5.20 2.51
C GLU A 30 16.36 -6.44 1.65
N ALA A 31 16.62 -7.60 2.23
CA ALA A 31 16.50 -8.87 1.50
C ALA A 31 15.07 -9.15 1.07
N ASN A 32 14.09 -8.53 1.73
CA ASN A 32 12.68 -8.75 1.38
C ASN A 32 12.16 -7.74 0.35
N ARG A 33 12.98 -6.77 -0.06
CA ARG A 33 12.55 -5.72 -0.98
C ARG A 33 12.61 -6.18 -2.42
N THR A 34 11.91 -7.27 -2.72
CA THR A 34 11.83 -7.80 -4.08
C THR A 34 10.60 -7.24 -4.78
N PRO A 35 10.57 -7.26 -6.12
CA PRO A 35 9.38 -6.81 -6.84
C PRO A 35 8.13 -7.56 -6.41
N ALA A 36 8.21 -8.85 -6.16
CA ALA A 36 7.06 -9.64 -5.73
C ALA A 36 6.56 -9.19 -4.36
N THR A 37 7.47 -8.93 -3.42
CA THR A 37 7.10 -8.47 -2.11
C THR A 37 6.48 -7.07 -2.17
N LYS A 38 7.07 -6.18 -2.97
CA LYS A 38 6.53 -4.84 -3.12
C LYS A 38 5.14 -4.87 -3.74
N ALA A 39 4.90 -5.76 -4.70
CA ALA A 39 3.59 -5.90 -5.29
C ALA A 39 2.57 -6.38 -4.27
N LYS A 40 2.96 -7.30 -3.40
CA LYS A 40 2.09 -7.80 -2.35
C LYS A 40 1.76 -6.69 -1.36
N MET A 41 2.74 -5.87 -1.01
CA MET A 41 2.53 -4.76 -0.09
C MET A 41 1.58 -3.73 -0.72
N ALA A 42 1.80 -3.42 -1.99
CA ALA A 42 0.93 -2.48 -2.69
C ALA A 42 -0.51 -2.99 -2.75
N GLU A 43 -0.68 -4.26 -3.02
CA GLU A 43 -2.00 -4.87 -3.06
C GLU A 43 -2.69 -4.78 -1.71
N THR A 44 -1.94 -5.02 -0.64
CA THR A 44 -2.47 -4.92 0.71
C THR A 44 -2.95 -3.49 1.00
N ILE A 45 -2.14 -2.50 0.63
CA ILE A 45 -2.48 -1.10 0.86
C ILE A 45 -3.76 -0.75 0.11
N VAL A 46 -3.83 -1.11 -1.17
CA VAL A 46 -4.99 -0.77 -1.99
C VAL A 46 -6.24 -1.45 -1.45
N ARG A 47 -6.12 -2.71 -1.06
CA ARG A 47 -7.27 -3.45 -0.54
C ARG A 47 -7.81 -2.81 0.74
N GLU A 48 -6.91 -2.44 1.65
CA GLU A 48 -7.34 -1.84 2.90
C GLU A 48 -7.90 -0.45 2.70
N ALA A 49 -7.32 0.31 1.80
CA ALA A 49 -7.84 1.63 1.48
C ALA A 49 -9.25 1.52 0.90
N ALA A 50 -9.48 0.51 0.09
CA ALA A 50 -10.80 0.27 -0.50
C ALA A 50 -11.81 -0.15 0.57
N GLU A 51 -11.34 -0.76 1.66
CA GLU A 51 -12.19 -1.16 2.77
C GLU A 51 -12.44 -0.01 3.76
N GLY A 52 -11.88 1.15 3.50
CA GLY A 52 -12.13 2.32 4.32
C GLY A 52 -11.01 2.72 5.25
N VAL A 53 -9.89 2.02 5.24
CA VAL A 53 -8.74 2.38 6.06
C VAL A 53 -8.07 3.59 5.42
N THR A 54 -8.15 4.74 6.10
CA THR A 54 -7.62 5.98 5.54
C THR A 54 -6.45 6.54 6.33
N ASP A 55 -6.17 6.00 7.51
CA ASP A 55 -5.04 6.47 8.31
C ASP A 55 -3.74 5.95 7.72
N ALA A 56 -2.85 6.88 7.38
CA ALA A 56 -1.58 6.51 6.74
C ALA A 56 -0.75 5.58 7.63
N GLY A 57 -0.75 5.82 8.94
CA GLY A 57 -0.01 4.97 9.86
C GLY A 57 -0.52 3.53 9.86
N ASP A 58 -1.83 3.36 9.81
CA ASP A 58 -2.42 2.03 9.76
C ASP A 58 -2.06 1.32 8.46
N LEU A 59 -2.10 2.06 7.35
CA LEU A 59 -1.73 1.49 6.06
C LEU A 59 -0.26 1.09 6.02
N VAL A 60 0.61 1.92 6.58
CA VAL A 60 2.03 1.58 6.66
C VAL A 60 2.23 0.32 7.49
N SER A 61 1.58 0.25 8.65
CA SER A 61 1.72 -0.92 9.52
C SER A 61 1.28 -2.20 8.82
N SER A 62 0.16 -2.15 8.12
CA SER A 62 -0.34 -3.31 7.39
C SER A 62 0.61 -3.71 6.27
N ALA A 63 1.14 -2.74 5.56
CA ALA A 63 2.07 -3.01 4.46
C ALA A 63 3.37 -3.61 4.99
N VAL A 64 3.90 -3.08 6.09
CA VAL A 64 5.12 -3.61 6.69
C VAL A 64 4.92 -5.06 7.09
N ARG A 65 3.78 -5.35 7.71
CA ARG A 65 3.49 -6.73 8.12
C ARG A 65 3.44 -7.65 6.92
N ALA A 66 2.83 -7.19 5.83
CA ALA A 66 2.77 -7.99 4.61
C ALA A 66 4.16 -8.19 4.01
N GLY A 67 5.03 -7.20 4.14
CA GLY A 67 6.38 -7.28 3.59
C GLY A 67 7.37 -8.05 4.44
N GLU A 68 7.02 -8.35 5.70
CA GLU A 68 7.88 -9.14 6.56
C GLU A 68 7.86 -10.61 6.20
N ILE A 69 6.86 -11.04 5.44
CA ILE A 69 6.77 -12.41 4.95
C ILE A 69 7.13 -12.35 3.48
N PRO A 70 8.31 -12.85 3.08
CA PRO A 70 8.71 -12.74 1.68
C PRO A 70 7.74 -13.45 0.77
N ALA A 71 7.47 -12.83 -0.38
CA ALA A 71 6.64 -13.46 -1.39
C ALA A 71 7.46 -14.54 -2.09
N ALA A 72 6.87 -15.70 -2.21
CA ALA A 72 7.53 -16.83 -2.86
C ALA A 72 7.58 -16.64 -4.37
#